data_78c6aed5b239fcc60e2bb8c221338112
#
_entry.id   78c6aed5b239fcc60e2bb8c221338112
#
_cell.length_a   1.000
_cell.length_b   1.000
_cell.length_c   1.000
_cell.angle_alpha   90.00
_cell.angle_beta   90.00
_cell.angle_gamma   90.00
#
_symmetry.space_group_name_H-M   'P 1'
#
loop_
_entity.id
_entity.type
_entity.pdbx_description
1 polymer ?
#
loop_
_entity_poly.entity_id
_entity_poly.type
_entity_poly.pdbx_seq_one_letter_code
_entity_poly.pdbx_strand_id
1 'polypeptide(L)'
;MKLENLETLKIGDIIYSFFGNTFYIYKVTNINIPVHEITVCIESINNIKNGKDYSIIDIPTEARYNDIRYGYEFTMMDLDLNIAYQNYSEYINTQINRLNGMRGNMKGLKRQYMLSKNMIPEHEKTWEELGYKSKEAYDEYLNDMYDDLRHGRIG
;
A
#
# COMPACT_ATOMS: atom_id res chain seq x y z
N MET A 1 16.08 4.21 4.86
CA MET A 1 17.02 5.01 5.69
C MET A 1 16.45 6.39 5.89
N LYS A 2 16.49 6.89 7.11
CA LYS A 2 16.06 8.25 7.39
C LYS A 2 17.10 9.26 6.89
N LEU A 3 16.64 10.46 6.50
CA LEU A 3 17.52 11.51 5.97
C LEU A 3 18.68 11.87 6.91
N GLU A 4 18.42 11.92 8.21
CA GLU A 4 19.43 12.17 9.25
C GLU A 4 20.54 11.13 9.30
N ASN A 5 20.27 9.89 8.89
CA ASN A 5 21.25 8.81 8.84
C ASN A 5 22.13 8.86 7.58
N LEU A 6 21.72 9.63 6.55
CA LEU A 6 22.52 9.82 5.34
C LEU A 6 23.80 10.61 5.61
N GLU A 7 23.75 11.54 6.55
CA GLU A 7 24.92 12.36 6.92
C GLU A 7 26.05 11.53 7.53
N THR A 8 25.74 10.38 8.10
CA THR A 8 26.69 9.44 8.69
C THR A 8 27.20 8.38 7.74
N LEU A 9 26.62 8.29 6.54
CA LEU A 9 26.97 7.29 5.53
C LEU A 9 28.42 7.53 5.01
N LYS A 10 29.15 6.45 4.83
CA LYS A 10 30.55 6.47 4.38
C LYS A 10 30.75 5.60 3.16
N ILE A 11 31.73 5.96 2.35
CA ILE A 11 32.20 5.10 1.25
C ILE A 11 32.69 3.78 1.84
N GLY A 12 32.22 2.67 1.28
CA GLY A 12 32.51 1.32 1.74
C GLY A 12 31.43 0.73 2.66
N ASP A 13 30.46 1.53 3.13
CA ASP A 13 29.35 1.03 3.90
C ASP A 13 28.49 0.05 3.08
N ILE A 14 27.94 -0.93 3.78
CA ILE A 14 27.01 -1.91 3.19
C ILE A 14 25.59 -1.47 3.50
N ILE A 15 24.75 -1.45 2.46
CA ILE A 15 23.33 -1.09 2.53
C ILE A 15 22.51 -2.29 2.11
N TYR A 16 21.46 -2.54 2.85
CA TYR A 16 20.48 -3.60 2.58
C TYR A 16 19.19 -3.02 2.02
N SER A 17 18.59 -3.73 1.08
CA SER A 17 17.30 -3.38 0.50
C SER A 17 16.49 -4.62 0.15
N PHE A 18 15.19 -4.55 0.37
CA PHE A 18 14.22 -5.55 -0.08
C PHE A 18 13.31 -4.92 -1.12
N PHE A 19 13.11 -5.61 -2.23
CA PHE A 19 12.15 -5.18 -3.25
C PHE A 19 11.59 -6.38 -4.01
N GLY A 20 10.27 -6.53 -3.99
CA GLY A 20 9.62 -7.70 -4.57
C GLY A 20 10.09 -8.99 -3.88
N ASN A 21 10.54 -9.94 -4.66
CA ASN A 21 11.09 -11.21 -4.17
C ASN A 21 12.62 -11.21 -4.09
N THR A 22 13.23 -10.04 -4.16
CA THR A 22 14.68 -9.91 -4.21
C THR A 22 15.22 -9.15 -3.00
N PHE A 23 16.26 -9.66 -2.43
CA PHE A 23 17.06 -9.03 -1.40
C PHE A 23 18.36 -8.54 -2.03
N TYR A 24 18.64 -7.27 -1.85
CA TYR A 24 19.80 -6.61 -2.43
C TYR A 24 20.80 -6.22 -1.36
N ILE A 25 22.08 -6.46 -1.64
CA ILE A 25 23.18 -6.00 -0.82
C ILE A 25 24.02 -5.07 -1.68
N TYR A 26 24.18 -3.83 -1.23
CA TYR A 26 24.92 -2.80 -1.94
C TYR A 26 26.12 -2.33 -1.14
N LYS A 27 27.13 -1.87 -1.84
CA LYS A 27 28.26 -1.16 -1.27
C LYS A 27 28.26 0.29 -1.73
N VAL A 28 28.43 1.21 -0.81
CA VAL A 28 28.57 2.64 -1.13
C VAL A 28 29.93 2.88 -1.79
N THR A 29 29.92 3.35 -3.02
CA THR A 29 31.13 3.62 -3.80
C THR A 29 31.48 5.09 -3.87
N ASN A 30 30.48 5.97 -3.79
CA ASN A 30 30.69 7.42 -3.80
C ASN A 30 29.52 8.12 -3.12
N ILE A 31 29.79 9.25 -2.48
CA ILE A 31 28.80 10.12 -1.88
C ILE A 31 29.06 11.54 -2.39
N ASN A 32 28.11 12.10 -3.10
CA ASN A 32 28.17 13.47 -3.55
C ASN A 32 27.02 14.25 -2.90
N ILE A 33 27.35 15.30 -2.15
CA ILE A 33 26.40 16.14 -1.42
C ILE A 33 26.48 17.56 -2.00
N PRO A 34 25.88 17.84 -3.15
CA PRO A 34 25.69 19.20 -3.59
C PRO A 34 24.64 19.91 -2.71
N VAL A 35 24.58 21.22 -2.75
CA VAL A 35 23.80 22.08 -1.83
C VAL A 35 22.33 21.70 -1.70
N HIS A 36 21.76 20.97 -2.67
CA HIS A 36 20.33 20.60 -2.71
C HIS A 36 20.05 19.14 -3.06
N GLU A 37 21.05 18.34 -3.33
CA GLU A 37 20.86 16.93 -3.74
C GLU A 37 21.96 16.06 -3.13
N ILE A 38 21.57 14.99 -2.47
CA ILE A 38 22.50 13.96 -2.02
C ILE A 38 22.44 12.83 -3.04
N THR A 39 23.54 12.60 -3.74
CA THR A 39 23.69 11.47 -4.65
C THR A 39 24.58 10.43 -3.98
N VAL A 40 24.06 9.23 -3.82
CA VAL A 40 24.82 8.09 -3.33
C VAL A 40 25.00 7.12 -4.49
N CYS A 41 26.23 6.85 -4.85
CA CYS A 41 26.56 5.80 -5.80
C CYS A 41 26.70 4.49 -5.04
N ILE A 42 26.01 3.48 -5.50
CA ILE A 42 26.03 2.15 -4.89
C ILE A 42 26.36 1.10 -5.94
N GLU A 43 27.06 0.08 -5.52
CA GLU A 43 27.38 -1.09 -6.33
C GLU A 43 26.67 -2.31 -5.73
N SER A 44 26.00 -3.07 -6.57
CA SER A 44 25.40 -4.32 -6.12
C SER A 44 26.48 -5.37 -5.89
N ILE A 45 26.55 -5.87 -4.66
CA ILE A 45 27.51 -6.93 -4.30
C ILE A 45 26.86 -8.30 -4.45
N ASN A 46 25.61 -8.41 -4.00
CA ASN A 46 24.88 -9.66 -4.01
C ASN A 46 23.38 -9.44 -4.07
N ASN A 47 22.69 -10.32 -4.78
CA ASN A 47 21.24 -10.32 -4.83
C ASN A 47 20.73 -11.72 -4.55
N ILE A 48 19.80 -11.83 -3.61
CA ILE A 48 19.17 -13.09 -3.26
C ILE A 48 17.71 -13.03 -3.77
N LYS A 49 17.39 -13.90 -4.70
CA LYS A 49 16.04 -14.01 -5.26
C LYS A 49 15.51 -15.41 -5.05
N ASN A 50 14.30 -15.53 -4.49
CA ASN A 50 13.66 -16.82 -4.22
C ASN A 50 14.56 -17.80 -3.41
N GLY A 51 15.31 -17.27 -2.45
CA GLY A 51 16.23 -18.04 -1.62
C GLY A 51 17.50 -18.54 -2.31
N LYS A 52 17.79 -18.07 -3.53
CA LYS A 52 19.01 -18.39 -4.25
C LYS A 52 19.91 -17.17 -4.35
N ASP A 53 21.19 -17.36 -4.10
CA ASP A 53 22.21 -16.36 -4.35
C ASP A 53 22.40 -16.17 -5.85
N TYR A 54 22.13 -14.97 -6.31
CA TYR A 54 22.56 -14.52 -7.62
C TYR A 54 23.75 -13.56 -7.41
N SER A 55 24.94 -14.09 -7.46
CA SER A 55 26.11 -13.22 -7.60
C SER A 55 26.03 -12.57 -8.98
N ILE A 56 25.82 -11.27 -9.03
CA ILE A 56 26.02 -10.52 -10.27
C ILE A 56 27.52 -10.46 -10.51
N ILE A 57 28.01 -11.48 -11.22
CA ILE A 57 29.32 -11.41 -11.84
C ILE A 57 29.10 -10.47 -13.03
N ASP A 58 29.83 -9.40 -13.09
CA ASP A 58 30.21 -8.66 -14.29
C ASP A 58 29.52 -7.35 -14.68
N ILE A 59 28.79 -6.65 -13.88
CA ILE A 59 28.64 -5.23 -14.24
C ILE A 59 28.55 -4.42 -12.95
N PRO A 60 29.47 -3.49 -12.67
CA PRO A 60 29.23 -2.47 -11.67
C PRO A 60 28.04 -1.65 -12.13
N THR A 61 26.86 -2.02 -11.68
CA THR A 61 25.64 -1.26 -11.92
C THR A 61 25.68 -0.10 -10.94
N GLU A 62 26.28 1.02 -11.34
CA GLU A 62 26.15 2.28 -10.62
C GLU A 62 24.69 2.72 -10.66
N ALA A 63 23.92 2.29 -9.69
CA ALA A 63 22.61 2.87 -9.48
C ALA A 63 22.82 4.26 -8.89
N ARG A 64 22.68 5.28 -9.70
CA ARG A 64 22.69 6.68 -9.27
C ARG A 64 21.33 6.99 -8.68
N TYR A 65 21.24 7.11 -7.37
CA TYR A 65 20.05 7.65 -6.73
C TYR A 65 20.14 9.18 -6.76
N ASN A 66 19.50 9.75 -7.71
CA ASN A 66 19.60 11.18 -8.03
C ASN A 66 18.55 12.04 -7.37
N ASP A 67 17.78 11.58 -6.39
CA ASP A 67 16.86 12.54 -5.77
C ASP A 67 16.26 12.04 -4.47
N ILE A 68 16.60 12.70 -3.37
CA ILE A 68 15.95 12.51 -2.07
C ILE A 68 14.45 12.84 -2.15
N ARG A 69 14.02 13.70 -3.05
CA ARG A 69 12.62 14.07 -3.26
C ARG A 69 11.78 12.95 -3.86
N TYR A 70 12.41 12.04 -4.60
CA TYR A 70 11.82 10.81 -5.11
C TYR A 70 12.31 9.57 -4.36
N GLY A 71 12.93 9.76 -3.22
CA GLY A 71 13.67 8.79 -2.42
C GLY A 71 12.86 7.66 -1.78
N TYR A 72 11.86 7.21 -2.47
CA TYR A 72 11.04 6.10 -2.07
C TYR A 72 11.85 4.81 -1.88
N GLU A 73 12.77 4.53 -2.80
CA GLU A 73 13.69 3.41 -2.70
C GLU A 73 14.71 3.61 -1.59
N PHE A 74 15.20 4.83 -1.42
CA PHE A 74 16.18 5.13 -0.40
C PHE A 74 15.62 5.04 1.03
N THR A 75 14.37 5.40 1.23
CA THR A 75 13.69 5.26 2.53
C THR A 75 13.50 3.80 2.94
N MET A 76 13.50 2.87 1.98
CA MET A 76 13.40 1.44 2.23
C MET A 76 14.75 0.76 2.50
N MET A 77 15.87 1.43 2.16
CA MET A 77 17.22 0.93 2.40
C MET A 77 17.68 1.27 3.81
N ASP A 78 18.55 0.47 4.37
CA ASP A 78 19.23 0.78 5.62
C ASP A 78 20.57 0.06 5.75
N LEU A 79 21.43 0.59 6.62
CA LEU A 79 22.68 -0.05 7.04
C LEU A 79 22.41 -1.25 7.95
N ASP A 80 21.27 -1.27 8.63
CA ASP A 80 20.83 -2.38 9.44
C ASP A 80 19.84 -3.24 8.66
N LEU A 81 20.12 -4.53 8.59
CA LEU A 81 19.30 -5.51 7.87
C LEU A 81 17.87 -5.57 8.39
N ASN A 82 17.68 -5.54 9.70
CA ASN A 82 16.35 -5.64 10.30
C ASN A 82 15.53 -4.38 10.04
N ILE A 83 16.16 -3.22 10.07
CA ILE A 83 15.50 -1.95 9.75
C ILE A 83 15.11 -1.91 8.28
N ALA A 84 15.99 -2.34 7.37
CA ALA A 84 15.65 -2.44 5.94
C ALA A 84 14.46 -3.38 5.70
N TYR A 85 14.44 -4.52 6.37
CA TYR A 85 13.30 -5.46 6.31
C TYR A 85 12.01 -4.83 6.85
N GLN A 86 12.08 -4.15 7.99
CA GLN A 86 10.92 -3.48 8.59
C GLN A 86 10.38 -2.37 7.69
N ASN A 87 11.25 -1.54 7.13
CA ASN A 87 10.86 -0.46 6.21
C ASN A 87 10.08 -1.01 5.01
N TYR A 88 10.55 -2.11 4.44
CA TYR A 88 9.86 -2.73 3.31
C TYR A 88 8.54 -3.40 3.70
N SER A 89 8.49 -4.02 4.87
CA SER A 89 7.24 -4.61 5.41
C SER A 89 6.16 -3.57 5.63
N GLU A 90 6.51 -2.41 6.19
CA GLU A 90 5.60 -1.28 6.38
C GLU A 90 5.11 -0.73 5.03
N TYR A 91 6.00 -0.64 4.05
CA TYR A 91 5.64 -0.25 2.71
C TYR A 91 4.61 -1.20 2.08
N ILE A 92 4.83 -2.51 2.16
CA ILE A 92 3.90 -3.51 1.64
C ILE A 92 2.53 -3.37 2.33
N ASN A 93 2.50 -3.23 3.65
CA ASN A 93 1.26 -3.05 4.39
C ASN A 93 0.49 -1.80 3.94
N THR A 94 1.20 -0.70 3.71
CA THR A 94 0.61 0.53 3.17
C THR A 94 0.00 0.31 1.79
N GLN A 95 0.69 -0.43 0.90
CA GLN A 95 0.17 -0.76 -0.43
C GLN A 95 -1.06 -1.67 -0.36
N ILE A 96 -1.05 -2.67 0.52
CA ILE A 96 -2.20 -3.55 0.73
C ILE A 96 -3.42 -2.74 1.19
N ASN A 97 -3.25 -1.84 2.16
CA ASN A 97 -4.32 -0.99 2.66
C ASN A 97 -4.86 -0.07 1.57
N ARG A 98 -3.99 0.51 0.76
CA ARG A 98 -4.38 1.35 -0.39
C ARG A 98 -5.20 0.57 -1.42
N LEU A 99 -4.76 -0.63 -1.78
CA LEU A 99 -5.46 -1.48 -2.75
C LEU A 99 -6.82 -1.95 -2.21
N ASN A 100 -6.90 -2.27 -0.93
CA ASN A 100 -8.16 -2.61 -0.27
C ASN A 100 -9.14 -1.43 -0.26
N GLY A 101 -8.64 -0.21 -0.01
CA GLY A 101 -9.43 1.02 -0.12
C GLY A 101 -9.98 1.24 -1.52
N MET A 102 -9.16 1.05 -2.55
CA MET A 102 -9.60 1.14 -3.95
C MET A 102 -10.67 0.10 -4.27
N ARG A 103 -10.52 -1.13 -3.80
CA ARG A 103 -11.53 -2.18 -3.98
C ARG A 103 -12.85 -1.82 -3.33
N GLY A 104 -12.83 -1.26 -2.13
CA GLY A 104 -14.02 -0.77 -1.44
C GLY A 104 -14.71 0.35 -2.21
N ASN A 105 -13.95 1.32 -2.71
CA ASN A 105 -14.48 2.42 -3.53
C ASN A 105 -15.15 1.91 -4.82
N MET A 106 -14.53 0.93 -5.50
CA MET A 106 -15.10 0.32 -6.70
C MET A 106 -16.45 -0.37 -6.42
N LYS A 107 -16.56 -1.07 -5.30
CA LYS A 107 -17.83 -1.69 -4.88
C LYS A 107 -18.91 -0.64 -4.66
N GLY A 108 -18.58 0.47 -4.01
CA GLY A 108 -19.49 1.59 -3.80
C GLY A 108 -19.98 2.22 -5.11
N LEU A 109 -19.06 2.48 -6.05
CA LEU A 109 -19.40 3.02 -7.36
C LEU A 109 -20.29 2.06 -8.15
N LYS A 110 -20.01 0.78 -8.15
CA LYS A 110 -20.84 -0.25 -8.77
C LYS A 110 -22.26 -0.23 -8.19
N ARG A 111 -22.38 -0.19 -6.86
CA ARG A 111 -23.67 -0.16 -6.18
C ARG A 111 -24.48 1.09 -6.54
N GLN A 112 -23.85 2.26 -6.53
CA GLN A 112 -24.48 3.52 -6.95
C GLN A 112 -25.03 3.43 -8.37
N TYR A 113 -24.26 2.90 -9.30
CA TYR A 113 -24.72 2.68 -10.67
C TYR A 113 -25.92 1.75 -10.73
N MET A 114 -25.87 0.62 -10.04
CA MET A 114 -26.95 -0.36 -10.01
C MET A 114 -28.23 0.22 -9.41
N LEU A 115 -28.12 1.03 -8.36
CA LEU A 115 -29.25 1.75 -7.76
C LEU A 115 -29.87 2.73 -8.77
N SER A 116 -29.04 3.49 -9.49
CA SER A 116 -29.52 4.45 -10.48
C SER A 116 -30.27 3.81 -11.66
N LYS A 117 -30.00 2.55 -11.93
CA LYS A 117 -30.62 1.74 -13.00
C LYS A 117 -31.70 0.79 -12.51
N ASN A 118 -32.10 0.88 -11.26
CA ASN A 118 -33.09 -0.04 -10.63
C ASN A 118 -32.70 -1.53 -10.75
N MET A 119 -31.40 -1.81 -10.68
CA MET A 119 -30.86 -3.18 -10.80
C MET A 119 -30.78 -3.91 -9.46
N ILE A 120 -31.03 -3.22 -8.34
CA ILE A 120 -31.03 -3.79 -6.99
C ILE A 120 -32.47 -3.97 -6.54
N PRO A 121 -32.93 -5.19 -6.18
CA PRO A 121 -34.26 -5.44 -5.61
C PRO A 121 -34.44 -4.66 -4.31
N GLU A 122 -35.67 -4.25 -4.00
CA GLU A 122 -35.96 -3.49 -2.77
C GLU A 122 -35.54 -4.20 -1.50
N HIS A 123 -35.68 -5.51 -1.41
CA HIS A 123 -35.32 -6.31 -0.24
C HIS A 123 -33.77 -6.37 -0.01
N GLU A 124 -32.98 -6.00 -0.99
CA GLU A 124 -31.50 -5.90 -0.88
C GLU A 124 -31.00 -4.47 -0.65
N LYS A 125 -31.93 -3.48 -0.68
CA LYS A 125 -31.59 -2.08 -0.39
C LYS A 125 -31.48 -1.84 1.10
N THR A 126 -30.56 -0.97 1.48
CA THR A 126 -30.47 -0.48 2.86
C THR A 126 -31.63 0.48 3.15
N TRP A 127 -31.91 0.71 4.42
CA TRP A 127 -32.95 1.67 4.82
C TRP A 127 -32.64 3.10 4.32
N GLU A 128 -31.39 3.49 4.24
CA GLU A 128 -30.94 4.77 3.66
C GLU A 128 -31.24 4.85 2.16
N GLU A 129 -30.93 3.79 1.43
CA GLU A 129 -31.22 3.70 -0.02
C GLU A 129 -32.69 3.69 -0.35
N LEU A 130 -33.53 3.23 0.59
CA LEU A 130 -34.98 3.27 0.49
C LEU A 130 -35.58 4.63 0.89
N GLY A 131 -34.75 5.56 1.39
CA GLY A 131 -35.16 6.92 1.73
C GLY A 131 -35.66 7.10 3.16
N TYR A 132 -35.47 6.13 4.04
CA TYR A 132 -35.82 6.27 5.46
C TYR A 132 -34.81 7.17 6.18
N LYS A 133 -35.31 7.98 7.13
CA LYS A 133 -34.46 8.93 7.87
C LYS A 133 -33.60 8.29 8.95
N SER A 134 -33.99 7.10 9.43
CA SER A 134 -33.29 6.36 10.47
C SER A 134 -33.60 4.87 10.35
N LYS A 135 -32.76 4.05 10.97
CA LYS A 135 -32.97 2.61 11.06
C LYS A 135 -34.25 2.29 11.85
N GLU A 136 -34.49 3.03 12.90
CA GLU A 136 -35.69 2.90 13.74
C GLU A 136 -36.97 3.10 12.94
N ALA A 137 -37.03 4.13 12.08
CA ALA A 137 -38.18 4.38 11.21
C ALA A 137 -38.41 3.21 10.22
N TYR A 138 -37.32 2.61 9.72
CA TYR A 138 -37.41 1.44 8.86
C TYR A 138 -37.88 0.19 9.60
N ASP A 139 -37.36 -0.05 10.79
CA ASP A 139 -37.74 -1.17 11.64
C ASP A 139 -39.25 -1.06 12.06
N GLU A 140 -39.70 0.16 12.36
CA GLU A 140 -41.11 0.42 12.64
C GLU A 140 -42.02 0.08 11.44
N TYR A 141 -41.64 0.52 10.24
CA TYR A 141 -42.33 0.16 9.02
C TYR A 141 -42.42 -1.36 8.81
N LEU A 142 -41.29 -2.08 9.02
CA LEU A 142 -41.28 -3.54 8.90
C LEU A 142 -42.19 -4.21 9.91
N ASN A 143 -42.20 -3.74 11.15
CA ASN A 143 -43.07 -4.28 12.20
C ASN A 143 -44.56 -4.08 11.87
N ASP A 144 -44.92 -2.90 11.39
CA ASP A 144 -46.30 -2.63 10.95
C ASP A 144 -46.70 -3.52 9.78
N MET A 145 -45.82 -3.71 8.81
CA MET A 145 -46.07 -4.61 7.67
C MET A 145 -46.23 -6.06 8.12
N TYR A 146 -45.40 -6.55 9.05
CA TYR A 146 -45.55 -7.91 9.59
C TYR A 146 -46.81 -8.08 10.41
N ASP A 147 -47.21 -7.08 11.16
CA ASP A 147 -48.47 -7.11 11.89
C ASP A 147 -49.69 -7.15 10.95
N ASP A 148 -49.69 -6.36 9.89
CA ASP A 148 -50.75 -6.39 8.87
C ASP A 148 -50.83 -7.74 8.16
N LEU A 149 -49.71 -8.34 7.82
CA LEU A 149 -49.66 -9.69 7.25
C LEU A 149 -50.19 -10.75 8.22
N ARG A 150 -49.83 -10.66 9.51
CA ARG A 150 -50.31 -11.59 10.55
C ARG A 150 -51.80 -11.51 10.75
N HIS A 151 -52.39 -10.34 10.61
CA HIS A 151 -53.84 -10.11 10.76
C HIS A 151 -54.61 -10.23 9.44
N GLY A 152 -53.94 -10.63 8.33
CA GLY A 152 -54.59 -10.80 7.03
C GLY A 152 -55.06 -9.52 6.37
N ARG A 153 -54.50 -8.36 6.78
CA ARG A 153 -54.90 -7.04 6.26
C ARG A 153 -54.30 -6.71 4.89
N ILE A 154 -53.18 -7.39 4.55
CA ILE A 154 -52.56 -7.34 3.23
C ILE A 154 -52.64 -8.73 2.63
N GLY A 155 -53.45 -8.85 1.63
CA GLY A 155 -53.66 -10.11 0.90
C GLY A 155 -52.73 -10.26 -0.26
#